data_3e6bcf70d436c44dc23389783b7b8c20
#
_entry.id   3e6bcf70d436c44dc23389783b7b8c20
#
_cell.length_a   1.000
_cell.length_b   1.000
_cell.length_c   1.000
_cell.angle_alpha   90.00
_cell.angle_beta   90.00
_cell.angle_gamma   90.00
#
_symmetry.space_group_name_H-M   'P 1'
#
loop_
_entity.id
_entity.type
_entity.pdbx_description
1 polymer ?
#
loop_
_entity_poly.entity_id
_entity_poly.type
_entity_poly.pdbx_seq_one_letter_code
_entity_poly.pdbx_strand_id
1 'polypeptide(L)'
;MIDRETLIKARLPERVVALPGVGEIRVRGLSRAEVLACQGIKDDQAAFEARVLSLAMVDPALSEDDVIAWREAALYGEAEAALDAISDLSKLGPGAAKSGVPGVPGAP
;
A
#
# COMPACT_ATOMS: atom_id res chain seq x y z
N MET A 1 -10.07 25.48 -10.83
CA MET A 1 -10.17 24.95 -9.45
C MET A 1 -11.03 23.71 -9.45
N ILE A 2 -10.64 22.70 -8.68
CA ILE A 2 -11.40 21.45 -8.68
C ILE A 2 -12.69 21.62 -7.89
N ASP A 3 -13.69 20.84 -8.21
CA ASP A 3 -14.95 20.89 -7.48
C ASP A 3 -14.95 19.89 -6.32
N ARG A 4 -15.97 20.00 -5.50
CA ARG A 4 -16.10 19.19 -4.29
C ARG A 4 -16.20 17.70 -4.61
N GLU A 5 -17.00 17.36 -5.62
CA GLU A 5 -17.18 15.94 -5.99
C GLU A 5 -15.88 15.31 -6.43
N THR A 6 -15.09 16.03 -7.21
CA THR A 6 -13.80 15.52 -7.64
C THR A 6 -12.87 15.32 -6.46
N LEU A 7 -12.90 16.26 -5.52
CA LEU A 7 -12.01 16.22 -4.37
C LEU A 7 -12.31 15.02 -3.46
N ILE A 8 -13.58 14.72 -3.21
CA ILE A 8 -13.95 13.66 -2.29
C ILE A 8 -14.05 12.28 -2.93
N LYS A 9 -13.95 12.21 -4.25
CA LYS A 9 -14.01 10.92 -4.93
C LYS A 9 -12.71 10.17 -4.72
N ALA A 10 -12.81 8.88 -4.43
CA ALA A 10 -11.63 8.06 -4.19
C ALA A 10 -10.72 8.03 -5.42
N ARG A 11 -9.42 8.19 -5.21
CA ARG A 11 -8.41 8.24 -6.28
C ARG A 11 -7.20 7.41 -5.85
N LEU A 12 -7.46 6.16 -5.49
CA LEU A 12 -6.41 5.30 -4.95
C LEU A 12 -5.74 4.55 -6.10
N PRO A 13 -4.50 4.90 -6.45
CA PRO A 13 -3.83 4.27 -7.58
C PRO A 13 -3.52 2.81 -7.30
N GLU A 14 -3.50 2.03 -8.36
CA GLU A 14 -3.24 0.60 -8.29
C GLU A 14 -1.97 0.26 -9.05
N ARG A 15 -1.36 -0.85 -8.70
CA ARG A 15 -0.16 -1.35 -9.37
C ARG A 15 -0.16 -2.87 -9.33
N VAL A 16 0.29 -3.48 -10.42
CA VAL A 16 0.52 -4.92 -10.49
C VAL A 16 1.94 -5.18 -9.99
N VAL A 17 2.09 -6.13 -9.09
CA VAL A 17 3.39 -6.51 -8.53
C VAL A 17 3.64 -7.98 -8.86
N ALA A 18 4.80 -8.27 -9.45
CA ALA A 18 5.18 -9.63 -9.75
C ALA A 18 5.86 -10.25 -8.53
N LEU A 19 5.37 -11.42 -8.12
CA LEU A 19 5.98 -12.21 -7.04
C LEU A 19 6.67 -13.40 -7.70
N PRO A 20 8.02 -13.43 -7.71
CA PRO A 20 8.75 -14.48 -8.43
C PRO A 20 8.33 -15.88 -7.97
N GLY A 21 8.01 -16.72 -8.95
CA GLY A 21 7.61 -18.10 -8.68
C GLY A 21 6.18 -18.28 -8.21
N VAL A 22 5.44 -17.20 -8.04
CA VAL A 22 4.06 -17.26 -7.54
C VAL A 22 3.08 -16.72 -8.57
N GLY A 23 3.35 -15.53 -9.11
CA GLY A 23 2.46 -14.87 -10.05
C GLY A 23 2.39 -13.39 -9.79
N GLU A 24 1.32 -12.77 -10.24
CA GLU A 24 1.15 -11.34 -10.08
C GLU A 24 -0.01 -11.05 -9.13
N ILE A 25 0.15 -9.98 -8.38
CA ILE A 25 -0.91 -9.47 -7.51
C ILE A 25 -1.17 -8.02 -7.90
N ARG A 26 -2.33 -7.50 -7.50
CA ARG A 26 -2.65 -6.08 -7.70
C ARG A 26 -2.88 -5.46 -6.33
N VAL A 27 -2.20 -4.35 -6.10
CA VAL A 27 -2.31 -3.60 -4.84
C VAL A 27 -2.73 -2.17 -5.14
N ARG A 28 -3.22 -1.46 -4.14
CA ARG A 28 -3.58 -0.05 -4.26
C ARG A 28 -2.93 0.75 -3.15
N GLY A 29 -2.87 2.05 -3.36
CA GLY A 29 -2.46 2.95 -2.28
C GLY A 29 -3.54 3.03 -1.21
N LEU A 30 -3.15 3.51 -0.05
CA LEU A 30 -4.06 3.72 1.07
C LEU A 30 -4.45 5.19 1.13
N SER A 31 -5.69 5.47 1.53
CA SER A 31 -6.13 6.83 1.79
C SER A 31 -5.50 7.33 3.07
N ARG A 32 -5.56 8.66 3.29
CA ARG A 32 -5.06 9.24 4.52
C ARG A 32 -5.76 8.64 5.75
N ALA A 33 -7.07 8.46 5.65
CA ALA A 33 -7.83 7.88 6.76
C ALA A 33 -7.36 6.46 7.08
N GLU A 34 -7.06 5.69 6.04
CA GLU A 34 -6.57 4.32 6.22
C GLU A 34 -5.17 4.31 6.85
N VAL A 35 -4.29 5.21 6.41
CA VAL A 35 -2.96 5.32 6.99
C VAL A 35 -3.05 5.67 8.47
N LEU A 36 -3.89 6.64 8.81
CA LEU A 36 -4.05 7.04 10.22
C LEU A 36 -4.61 5.90 11.06
N ALA A 37 -5.55 5.14 10.52
CA ALA A 37 -6.10 3.98 11.23
C ALA A 37 -5.02 2.93 11.48
N CYS A 38 -4.14 2.70 10.51
CA CYS A 38 -3.06 1.73 10.67
C CYS A 38 -2.02 2.20 11.68
N GLN A 39 -1.75 3.50 11.74
CA GLN A 39 -0.76 4.02 12.68
C GLN A 39 -1.11 3.73 14.13
N GLY A 40 -2.37 3.52 14.43
CA GLY A 40 -2.79 3.18 15.78
C GLY A 40 -2.28 1.82 16.26
N ILE A 41 -1.83 0.96 15.34
CA ILE A 41 -1.33 -0.36 15.70
C ILE A 41 0.12 -0.57 15.26
N LYS A 42 0.85 0.51 14.97
CA LYS A 42 2.20 0.38 14.43
C LYS A 42 3.20 -0.26 15.39
N ASP A 43 2.90 -0.26 16.69
CA ASP A 43 3.78 -0.86 17.68
C ASP A 43 3.76 -2.40 17.60
N ASP A 44 2.75 -2.97 16.97
CA ASP A 44 2.69 -4.40 16.69
C ASP A 44 2.94 -4.57 15.19
N GLN A 45 4.15 -4.87 14.83
CA GLN A 45 4.57 -4.95 13.42
C GLN A 45 3.72 -5.95 12.64
N ALA A 46 3.45 -7.10 13.22
CA ALA A 46 2.69 -8.14 12.53
C ALA A 46 1.25 -7.71 12.30
N ALA A 47 0.62 -7.10 13.30
CA ALA A 47 -0.75 -6.62 13.18
C ALA A 47 -0.83 -5.46 12.19
N PHE A 48 0.15 -4.58 12.22
CA PHE A 48 0.23 -3.45 11.29
C PHE A 48 0.29 -3.95 9.85
N GLU A 49 1.17 -4.89 9.56
CA GLU A 49 1.31 -5.44 8.20
C GLU A 49 0.04 -6.15 7.75
N ALA A 50 -0.57 -6.92 8.65
CA ALA A 50 -1.80 -7.62 8.32
C ALA A 50 -2.91 -6.65 7.94
N ARG A 51 -3.04 -5.55 8.68
CA ARG A 51 -4.06 -4.55 8.38
C ARG A 51 -3.78 -3.84 7.06
N VAL A 52 -2.53 -3.41 6.84
CA VAL A 52 -2.16 -2.71 5.61
C VAL A 52 -2.41 -3.59 4.40
N LEU A 53 -1.95 -4.84 4.45
CA LEU A 53 -2.10 -5.73 3.31
C LEU A 53 -3.56 -6.09 3.06
N SER A 54 -4.36 -6.29 4.12
CA SER A 54 -5.77 -6.60 3.93
C SER A 54 -6.54 -5.45 3.29
N LEU A 55 -6.16 -4.22 3.59
CA LEU A 55 -6.80 -3.05 3.00
C LEU A 55 -6.37 -2.82 1.56
N ALA A 56 -5.10 -3.05 1.26
CA ALA A 56 -4.51 -2.65 -0.01
C ALA A 56 -4.49 -3.73 -1.09
N MET A 57 -4.72 -4.99 -0.74
CA MET A 57 -4.75 -6.05 -1.74
C MET A 57 -6.06 -5.98 -2.52
N VAL A 58 -5.94 -5.73 -3.81
CA VAL A 58 -7.09 -5.64 -4.70
C VAL A 58 -7.40 -7.00 -5.31
N ASP A 59 -6.37 -7.70 -5.77
CA ASP A 59 -6.53 -9.00 -6.42
C ASP A 59 -5.29 -9.85 -6.13
N PRO A 60 -5.43 -10.92 -5.38
CA PRO A 60 -6.66 -11.37 -4.71
C PRO A 60 -6.97 -10.52 -3.48
N ALA A 61 -8.24 -10.34 -3.18
CA ALA A 61 -8.66 -9.64 -1.96
C ALA A 61 -8.39 -10.56 -0.78
N LEU A 62 -7.76 -10.03 0.26
CA LEU A 62 -7.36 -10.82 1.42
C LEU A 62 -7.92 -10.23 2.71
N SER A 63 -8.34 -11.10 3.61
CA SER A 63 -8.63 -10.71 5.00
C SER A 63 -7.34 -10.66 5.79
N GLU A 64 -7.39 -10.16 7.02
CA GLU A 64 -6.21 -10.17 7.89
C GLU A 64 -5.74 -11.60 8.18
N ASP A 65 -6.68 -12.53 8.36
CA ASP A 65 -6.33 -13.94 8.56
C ASP A 65 -5.63 -14.52 7.33
N ASP A 66 -6.09 -14.15 6.14
CA ASP A 66 -5.44 -14.58 4.91
C ASP A 66 -4.02 -14.06 4.81
N VAL A 67 -3.78 -12.83 5.23
CA VAL A 67 -2.43 -12.25 5.22
C VAL A 67 -1.53 -13.00 6.19
N ILE A 68 -2.04 -13.36 7.36
CA ILE A 68 -1.26 -14.13 8.32
C ILE A 68 -0.86 -15.48 7.72
N ALA A 69 -1.81 -16.16 7.06
CA ALA A 69 -1.53 -17.43 6.40
C ALA A 69 -0.50 -17.27 5.28
N TRP A 70 -0.61 -16.19 4.51
CA TRP A 70 0.34 -15.90 3.44
C TRP A 70 1.75 -15.72 4.00
N ARG A 71 1.89 -14.95 5.06
CA ARG A 71 3.21 -14.72 5.66
C ARG A 71 3.87 -15.99 6.14
N GLU A 72 3.07 -16.95 6.62
CA GLU A 72 3.61 -18.23 7.08
C GLU A 72 4.02 -19.13 5.93
N ALA A 73 3.38 -18.99 4.78
CA ALA A 73 3.65 -19.83 3.61
C ALA A 73 4.67 -19.25 2.65
N ALA A 74 4.90 -17.94 2.69
CA ALA A 74 5.63 -17.22 1.66
C ALA A 74 7.10 -17.05 2.01
N LEU A 75 7.90 -16.81 0.97
CA LEU A 75 9.29 -16.37 1.17
C LEU A 75 9.29 -14.97 1.77
N TYR A 76 10.35 -14.66 2.49
CA TYR A 76 10.49 -13.41 3.23
C TYR A 76 10.16 -12.17 2.40
N GLY A 77 10.63 -12.12 1.17
CA GLY A 77 10.51 -10.90 0.36
C GLY A 77 9.17 -10.69 -0.32
N GLU A 78 8.24 -11.66 -0.28
CA GLU A 78 6.99 -11.52 -1.01
C GLU A 78 6.11 -10.42 -0.44
N ALA A 79 5.86 -10.45 0.85
CA ALA A 79 5.07 -9.41 1.51
C ALA A 79 5.77 -8.06 1.43
N GLU A 80 7.10 -8.07 1.52
CA GLU A 80 7.89 -6.85 1.46
C GLU A 80 7.72 -6.15 0.12
N ALA A 81 7.72 -6.90 -0.99
CA ALA A 81 7.50 -6.33 -2.30
C ALA A 81 6.14 -5.66 -2.42
N ALA A 82 5.11 -6.30 -1.86
CA ALA A 82 3.77 -5.73 -1.84
C ALA A 82 3.73 -4.46 -0.99
N LEU A 83 4.33 -4.50 0.19
CA LEU A 83 4.35 -3.35 1.09
C LEU A 83 5.09 -2.16 0.48
N ASP A 84 6.18 -2.40 -0.21
CA ASP A 84 6.93 -1.32 -0.87
C ASP A 84 6.08 -0.64 -1.94
N ALA A 85 5.37 -1.42 -2.75
CA ALA A 85 4.50 -0.86 -3.78
C ALA A 85 3.36 -0.05 -3.15
N ILE A 86 2.75 -0.58 -2.09
CA ILE A 86 1.67 0.10 -1.39
C ILE A 86 2.16 1.41 -0.79
N SER A 87 3.35 1.40 -0.20
CA SER A 87 3.95 2.59 0.38
C SER A 87 4.19 3.67 -0.66
N ASP A 88 4.74 3.28 -1.82
CA ASP A 88 4.97 4.23 -2.90
C ASP A 88 3.67 4.86 -3.38
N LEU A 89 2.65 4.02 -3.59
CA LEU A 89 1.37 4.50 -4.08
C LEU A 89 0.67 5.39 -3.06
N SER A 90 0.83 5.10 -1.78
CA SER A 90 0.17 5.85 -0.71
C SER A 90 0.82 7.20 -0.45
N LYS A 91 2.14 7.26 -0.55
CA LYS A 91 2.87 8.50 -0.26
C LYS A 91 2.82 9.48 -1.41
N LEU A 92 3.08 8.96 -2.61
CA LEU A 92 3.27 9.84 -3.75
C LEU A 92 1.99 10.12 -4.48
N GLY A 93 1.15 9.10 -4.61
CA GLY A 93 0.01 9.20 -5.47
C GLY A 93 0.42 9.49 -6.90
N PRO A 94 -0.52 9.50 -7.82
CA PRO A 94 -0.21 9.80 -9.21
C PRO A 94 0.25 11.24 -9.34
N GLY A 95 1.38 11.45 -9.95
CA GLY A 95 1.87 12.78 -10.23
C GLY A 95 2.58 13.47 -9.09
N ALA A 96 2.69 12.83 -7.95
CA ALA A 96 3.41 13.42 -6.84
C ALA A 96 4.88 13.06 -6.86
N ALA A 97 5.23 12.26 -7.75
CA ALA A 97 6.52 11.77 -7.84
C ALA A 97 7.48 12.81 -8.03
N LYS A 98 7.92 13.22 -7.54
CA LYS A 98 8.86 13.92 -7.67
C LYS A 98 8.89 15.11 -7.29
N SER A 99 8.71 15.43 -6.67
CA SER A 99 8.71 16.57 -6.18
C SER A 99 9.37 16.81 -5.09
N GLY A 100 9.68 16.24 -5.42
CA GLY A 100 9.92 16.40 -4.87
C GLY A 100 10.40 16.07 -4.18
N VAL A 101 10.85 16.12 -4.35
CA VAL A 101 11.25 15.92 -3.92
C VAL A 101 11.83 15.78 -3.38
N PRO A 102 12.09 15.91 -3.41
CA PRO A 102 12.52 15.89 -3.06
C PRO A 102 12.97 15.69 -2.56
N GLY A 103 13.37 15.78 -2.52
CA GLY A 103 13.43 15.76 -2.56
C GLY A 103 13.79 15.60 -2.08
N VAL A 104 14.08 15.66 -2.09
CA VAL A 104 14.11 15.69 -2.16
C VAL A 104 14.45 15.65 -1.84
N PRO A 105 14.68 15.75 -1.81
CA PRO A 105 14.82 15.90 -1.93
C PRO A 105 14.94 15.93 -1.62
N GLY A 106 15.31 16.07 -1.51
CA GLY A 106 15.13 16.29 -1.85
C GLY A 106 15.32 16.39 -1.47
N ALA A 107 15.64 16.56 -1.47
CA ALA A 107 15.54 16.75 -1.60
C ALA A 107 15.80 16.86 -1.23
N PRO A 108 16.22 17.12 -1.27
CA PRO A 108 16.27 17.24 -1.14
C PRO A 108 16.46 17.19 -0.97
#